data_104a9eca622ffe5bb1bc794be2051a81
#
_entry.id   104a9eca622ffe5bb1bc794be2051a81
#
_cell.length_a   1.000
_cell.length_b   1.000
_cell.length_c   1.000
_cell.angle_alpha   90.00
_cell.angle_beta   90.00
_cell.angle_gamma   90.00
#
_symmetry.space_group_name_H-M   'P 1'
#
loop_
_entity.id
_entity.type
_entity.pdbx_description
1 polymer ?
#
loop_
_entity_poly.entity_id
_entity_poly.type
_entity_poly.pdbx_seq_one_letter_code
_entity_poly.pdbx_strand_id
1 'polypeptide(L)'
;LEKLKMLPMLADMGKFFPKIVSTGPCKEVIKKENFSLLDFPILQCWPQDGGRFITLPCVITRDPKTGKRNTGMYRIQIYDATTAGMHWQRQKVAAEHYRDLLRQGQSQLNKDRGPQAPSPAREKTGPQAPSPANKRSAVDIMARSGGGSMLAPGDRPSGTMEVAVAIGTEPALTFSAIVPAPPEIEEFIIAGFLRQKPVELVKCETVDLEVPASAEIVLEGYVKLDELRTEGPFGDHTGFYSLEDEYPVFHVTCITHRKNPIYATTIVGKPPMEDAWMGKAVERIFLPLMRLTLPEIVDVNLPVEGVFHNLMIVSIRKSYPGHARKVMSGIWALGQAMFTKCIVVVDEDVNVQDIGEVVLKVFNNIDPERDIQFTLGPVDSLDHASRLPNFGSKMGIDATRKWPTEGFTRPWPDEILMDEKTKALVDKKWRELGIE
;
A
#
# COMPACT_ATOMS: atom_id res chain seq x y z
N LEU A 1 24.69 7.53 -23.21
CA LEU A 1 24.37 8.96 -23.25
C LEU A 1 23.12 9.32 -22.43
N GLU A 2 22.06 8.48 -22.38
CA GLU A 2 20.87 8.75 -21.54
C GLU A 2 21.17 8.66 -20.05
N LYS A 3 21.99 7.72 -19.60
CA LYS A 3 22.43 7.66 -18.19
C LYS A 3 23.18 8.90 -17.71
N LEU A 4 23.87 9.59 -18.62
CA LEU A 4 24.53 10.87 -18.34
C LEU A 4 23.55 12.03 -18.20
N LYS A 5 22.38 11.97 -18.83
CA LYS A 5 21.29 12.96 -18.67
C LYS A 5 20.56 12.81 -17.32
N MET A 6 20.69 11.66 -16.66
CA MET A 6 20.14 11.45 -15.33
C MET A 6 21.03 11.99 -14.19
N LEU A 7 22.31 12.28 -14.45
CA LEU A 7 23.23 12.81 -13.44
C LEU A 7 22.76 14.12 -12.78
N PRO A 8 22.22 15.11 -13.51
CA PRO A 8 21.66 16.32 -12.90
C PRO A 8 20.45 16.01 -12.01
N MET A 9 19.59 15.09 -12.43
CA MET A 9 18.42 14.66 -11.67
C MET A 9 18.82 13.93 -10.37
N LEU A 10 19.85 13.09 -10.41
CA LEU A 10 20.41 12.42 -9.23
C LEU A 10 21.10 13.41 -8.29
N ALA A 11 21.80 14.41 -8.82
CA ALA A 11 22.38 15.49 -8.02
C ALA A 11 21.30 16.36 -7.35
N ASP A 12 20.19 16.60 -8.05
CA ASP A 12 19.03 17.30 -7.48
C ASP A 12 18.32 16.49 -6.41
N MET A 13 18.29 15.16 -6.49
CA MET A 13 17.75 14.30 -5.42
C MET A 13 18.46 14.52 -4.09
N GLY A 14 19.77 14.81 -4.09
CA GLY A 14 20.53 15.14 -2.89
C GLY A 14 19.95 16.31 -2.09
N LYS A 15 19.23 17.23 -2.73
CA LYS A 15 18.57 18.39 -2.09
C LYS A 15 17.35 17.99 -1.26
N PHE A 16 16.79 16.80 -1.47
CA PHE A 16 15.56 16.34 -0.86
C PHE A 16 15.76 15.34 0.29
N PHE A 17 17.02 15.02 0.62
CA PHE A 17 17.32 14.16 1.75
C PHE A 17 16.78 14.75 3.05
N PRO A 18 16.17 13.94 3.93
CA PRO A 18 15.63 14.40 5.19
C PRO A 18 16.71 15.04 6.07
N LYS A 19 16.33 16.05 6.85
CA LYS A 19 17.21 16.77 7.79
C LYS A 19 16.79 16.51 9.21
N ILE A 20 17.73 16.11 10.06
CA ILE A 20 17.49 16.00 11.49
C ILE A 20 17.53 17.38 12.12
N VAL A 21 16.47 17.72 12.85
CA VAL A 21 16.36 18.96 13.63
C VAL A 21 16.23 18.62 15.12
N SER A 22 16.55 19.58 15.99
CA SER A 22 16.61 19.36 17.44
C SER A 22 15.22 19.23 18.07
N THR A 23 14.20 19.89 17.51
CA THR A 23 12.81 19.87 17.99
C THR A 23 11.85 20.21 16.87
N GLY A 24 10.56 20.08 17.12
CA GLY A 24 9.50 20.45 16.17
C GLY A 24 8.13 20.52 16.83
N PRO A 25 7.11 20.99 16.09
CA PRO A 25 5.74 21.12 16.61
C PRO A 25 5.18 19.83 17.23
N CYS A 26 5.54 18.66 16.71
CA CYS A 26 5.10 17.39 17.26
C CYS A 26 5.59 17.10 18.70
N LYS A 27 6.52 17.93 19.24
CA LYS A 27 7.09 17.79 20.58
C LYS A 27 6.66 18.91 21.55
N GLU A 28 5.64 19.68 21.23
CA GLU A 28 5.13 20.70 22.14
C GLU A 28 4.54 20.14 23.43
N VAL A 29 4.00 18.92 23.37
CA VAL A 29 3.52 18.14 24.50
C VAL A 29 4.14 16.76 24.45
N ILE A 30 4.73 16.31 25.56
CA ILE A 30 5.37 14.98 25.68
C ILE A 30 4.72 14.26 26.87
N LYS A 31 4.14 13.09 26.61
CA LYS A 31 3.49 12.26 27.60
C LYS A 31 4.14 10.88 27.63
N LYS A 32 4.93 10.60 28.65
CA LYS A 32 5.54 9.28 28.91
C LYS A 32 4.76 8.47 29.95
N GLU A 33 3.87 9.13 30.67
CA GLU A 33 2.99 8.56 31.68
C GLU A 33 1.62 9.21 31.57
N ASN A 34 0.59 8.57 32.14
CA ASN A 34 -0.77 9.11 32.21
C ASN A 34 -1.33 9.54 30.85
N PHE A 35 -1.09 8.75 29.80
CA PHE A 35 -1.65 8.95 28.48
C PHE A 35 -2.62 7.81 28.13
N SER A 36 -3.52 8.09 27.21
CA SER A 36 -4.42 7.09 26.65
C SER A 36 -4.62 7.31 25.15
N LEU A 37 -4.57 6.23 24.37
CA LEU A 37 -4.99 6.24 22.96
C LEU A 37 -6.47 6.59 22.82
N LEU A 38 -7.27 6.34 23.88
CA LEU A 38 -8.70 6.62 23.90
C LEU A 38 -9.02 8.11 24.08
N ASP A 39 -8.02 8.95 24.41
CA ASP A 39 -8.16 10.41 24.50
C ASP A 39 -8.30 11.06 23.11
N PHE A 40 -7.93 10.35 22.03
CA PHE A 40 -8.01 10.85 20.66
C PHE A 40 -9.33 10.44 19.99
N PRO A 41 -9.84 11.24 19.03
CA PRO A 41 -11.09 10.96 18.32
C PRO A 41 -10.91 9.89 17.25
N ILE A 42 -10.33 8.75 17.60
CA ILE A 42 -10.11 7.62 16.71
C ILE A 42 -11.46 7.00 16.35
N LEU A 43 -11.71 6.78 15.06
CA LEU A 43 -13.02 6.40 14.54
C LEU A 43 -13.22 4.88 14.57
N GLN A 44 -14.44 4.45 14.86
CA GLN A 44 -15.01 3.21 14.35
C GLN A 44 -15.87 3.62 13.15
N CYS A 45 -15.44 3.25 11.93
CA CYS A 45 -16.07 3.76 10.71
C CYS A 45 -17.36 3.00 10.37
N TRP A 46 -17.39 1.69 10.62
CA TRP A 46 -18.49 0.82 10.22
C TRP A 46 -19.02 -0.03 11.37
N PRO A 47 -20.32 -0.43 11.34
CA PRO A 47 -20.94 -1.14 12.46
C PRO A 47 -20.29 -2.46 12.85
N GLN A 48 -19.65 -3.16 11.90
CA GLN A 48 -18.98 -4.45 12.16
C GLN A 48 -17.46 -4.34 12.28
N ASP A 49 -16.91 -3.11 12.29
CA ASP A 49 -15.49 -2.94 12.61
C ASP A 49 -15.19 -3.51 14.00
N GLY A 50 -14.08 -4.21 14.13
CA GLY A 50 -13.63 -4.81 15.41
C GLY A 50 -13.31 -3.81 16.50
N GLY A 51 -13.48 -2.50 16.26
CA GLY A 51 -13.27 -1.40 17.18
C GLY A 51 -12.89 -0.11 16.45
N ARG A 52 -12.09 0.73 17.13
CA ARG A 52 -11.59 1.99 16.57
C ARG A 52 -10.29 1.77 15.83
N PHE A 53 -10.13 2.42 14.66
CA PHE A 53 -8.95 2.28 13.81
C PHE A 53 -8.31 3.63 13.49
N ILE A 54 -6.98 3.69 13.58
CA ILE A 54 -6.19 4.77 12.96
C ILE A 54 -6.03 4.39 11.50
N THR A 55 -6.52 5.23 10.60
CA THR A 55 -6.64 4.93 9.15
C THR A 55 -5.63 5.65 8.27
N LEU A 56 -5.01 6.74 8.73
CA LEU A 56 -3.97 7.49 8.01
C LEU A 56 -2.65 7.61 8.80
N PRO A 57 -2.11 6.53 9.38
CA PRO A 57 -0.84 6.60 10.07
C PRO A 57 0.34 6.46 9.12
N CYS A 58 1.41 7.21 9.34
CA CYS A 58 2.73 6.94 8.80
C CYS A 58 3.52 6.13 9.83
N VAL A 59 3.67 4.84 9.60
CA VAL A 59 4.37 3.91 10.50
C VAL A 59 5.82 3.82 10.09
N ILE A 60 6.71 4.18 11.01
CA ILE A 60 8.14 4.23 10.80
C ILE A 60 8.80 3.05 11.51
N THR A 61 9.62 2.31 10.78
CA THR A 61 10.41 1.19 11.28
C THR A 61 11.83 1.30 10.74
N ARG A 62 12.75 0.51 11.29
CA ARG A 62 14.14 0.44 10.82
C ARG A 62 14.48 -1.01 10.43
N ASP A 63 15.10 -1.15 9.27
CA ASP A 63 15.61 -2.44 8.80
C ASP A 63 16.69 -2.95 9.76
N PRO A 64 16.53 -4.11 10.39
CA PRO A 64 17.48 -4.65 11.35
C PRO A 64 18.84 -5.05 10.74
N LYS A 65 18.92 -5.18 9.41
CA LYS A 65 20.14 -5.55 8.68
C LYS A 65 20.93 -4.34 8.20
N THR A 66 20.22 -3.37 7.64
CA THR A 66 20.86 -2.22 6.97
C THR A 66 20.79 -0.93 7.78
N GLY A 67 19.91 -0.86 8.80
CA GLY A 67 19.63 0.35 9.55
C GLY A 67 18.81 1.39 8.79
N LYS A 68 18.40 1.10 7.56
CA LYS A 68 17.56 2.02 6.75
C LYS A 68 16.16 2.15 7.36
N ARG A 69 15.62 3.37 7.32
CA ARG A 69 14.23 3.61 7.71
C ARG A 69 13.29 3.19 6.59
N ASN A 70 12.10 2.79 6.99
CA ASN A 70 10.94 2.61 6.12
C ASN A 70 9.77 3.36 6.71
N THR A 71 8.99 3.99 5.87
CA THR A 71 7.74 4.66 6.26
C THR A 71 6.61 4.09 5.41
N GLY A 72 5.67 3.40 6.06
CA GLY A 72 4.54 2.79 5.38
C GLY A 72 3.21 3.15 6.03
N MET A 73 2.13 3.09 5.26
CA MET A 73 0.78 3.26 5.78
C MET A 73 0.17 1.89 6.10
N TYR A 74 -0.17 1.70 7.37
CA TYR A 74 -0.78 0.46 7.87
C TYR A 74 -1.85 0.83 8.88
N ARG A 75 -3.08 0.35 8.71
CA ARG A 75 -4.16 0.59 9.69
C ARG A 75 -3.77 0.02 11.05
N ILE A 76 -4.27 0.64 12.11
CA ILE A 76 -3.93 0.27 13.49
C ILE A 76 -5.24 0.20 14.29
N GLN A 77 -5.60 -1.00 14.77
CA GLN A 77 -6.76 -1.19 15.64
C GLN A 77 -6.42 -0.86 17.09
N ILE A 78 -7.20 -0.04 17.74
CA ILE A 78 -7.02 0.27 19.16
C ILE A 78 -7.63 -0.84 20.00
N TYR A 79 -6.84 -1.44 20.89
CA TYR A 79 -7.32 -2.45 21.82
C TYR A 79 -7.69 -1.86 23.19
N ASP A 80 -6.83 -0.99 23.71
CA ASP A 80 -7.02 -0.33 25.00
C ASP A 80 -6.24 1.00 25.06
N ALA A 81 -6.04 1.54 26.26
CA ALA A 81 -5.37 2.82 26.47
C ALA A 81 -3.93 2.88 25.94
N THR A 82 -3.22 1.75 25.86
CA THR A 82 -1.79 1.69 25.59
C THR A 82 -1.39 0.64 24.56
N THR A 83 -2.34 -0.17 24.09
CA THR A 83 -2.03 -1.23 23.11
C THR A 83 -2.92 -1.15 21.88
N ALA A 84 -2.33 -1.54 20.73
CA ALA A 84 -2.99 -1.52 19.44
C ALA A 84 -2.51 -2.68 18.54
N GLY A 85 -3.32 -3.08 17.57
CA GLY A 85 -2.98 -4.10 16.57
C GLY A 85 -2.34 -3.47 15.35
N MET A 86 -1.16 -3.96 14.97
CA MET A 86 -0.40 -3.44 13.83
C MET A 86 -0.66 -4.29 12.59
N HIS A 87 -1.49 -3.82 11.65
CA HIS A 87 -1.85 -4.56 10.44
C HIS A 87 -0.73 -4.58 9.40
N TRP A 88 0.31 -5.36 9.62
CA TRP A 88 1.41 -5.54 8.66
C TRP A 88 1.10 -6.64 7.67
N GLN A 89 0.64 -6.26 6.48
CA GLN A 89 0.46 -7.20 5.37
C GLN A 89 1.77 -7.91 5.04
N ARG A 90 1.73 -9.23 4.83
CA ARG A 90 2.90 -10.12 4.70
C ARG A 90 3.92 -9.68 3.64
N GLN A 91 3.48 -9.05 2.56
CA GLN A 91 4.31 -8.61 1.43
C GLN A 91 4.87 -7.18 1.57
N LYS A 92 4.59 -6.49 2.67
CA LYS A 92 5.05 -5.13 2.92
C LYS A 92 6.37 -5.10 3.70
N VAL A 93 7.14 -4.01 3.54
CA VAL A 93 8.49 -3.85 4.11
C VAL A 93 8.52 -3.98 5.63
N ALA A 94 7.59 -3.37 6.37
CA ALA A 94 7.56 -3.48 7.82
C ALA A 94 7.35 -4.93 8.31
N ALA A 95 6.53 -5.73 7.58
CA ALA A 95 6.38 -7.16 7.85
C ALA A 95 7.66 -7.95 7.53
N GLU A 96 8.47 -7.50 6.57
CA GLU A 96 9.79 -8.08 6.29
C GLU A 96 10.76 -7.81 7.44
N HIS A 97 10.85 -6.58 7.93
CA HIS A 97 11.67 -6.22 9.09
C HIS A 97 11.31 -7.08 10.32
N TYR A 98 10.02 -7.25 10.59
CA TYR A 98 9.53 -8.10 11.67
C TYR A 98 9.96 -9.56 11.50
N ARG A 99 9.79 -10.15 10.30
CA ARG A 99 10.22 -11.52 10.01
C ARG A 99 11.74 -11.71 10.10
N ASP A 100 12.51 -10.70 9.69
CA ASP A 100 13.96 -10.76 9.77
C ASP A 100 14.45 -10.79 11.22
N LEU A 101 13.84 -10.01 12.10
CA LEU A 101 14.13 -10.07 13.54
C LEU A 101 13.73 -11.42 14.15
N LEU A 102 12.58 -11.99 13.77
CA LEU A 102 12.19 -13.33 14.19
C LEU A 102 13.23 -14.39 13.78
N ARG A 103 13.73 -14.33 12.55
CA ARG A 103 14.76 -15.26 12.05
C ARG A 103 16.08 -15.09 12.80
N GLN A 104 16.48 -13.85 13.09
CA GLN A 104 17.70 -13.57 13.89
C GLN A 104 17.58 -14.14 15.30
N GLY A 105 16.45 -13.93 15.98
CA GLY A 105 16.18 -14.48 17.31
C GLY A 105 16.20 -16.01 17.33
N GLN A 106 15.57 -16.67 16.35
CA GLN A 106 15.59 -18.14 16.21
C GLN A 106 17.01 -18.66 15.92
N SER A 107 17.79 -17.96 15.08
CA SER A 107 19.18 -18.34 14.79
C SER A 107 20.07 -18.26 16.03
N GLN A 108 19.88 -17.24 16.88
CA GLN A 108 20.61 -17.11 18.14
C GLN A 108 20.25 -18.23 19.11
N LEU A 109 18.97 -18.51 19.31
CA LEU A 109 18.49 -19.61 20.16
C LEU A 109 19.03 -20.99 19.72
N ASN A 110 19.15 -21.21 18.41
CA ASN A 110 19.72 -22.44 17.87
C ASN A 110 21.24 -22.55 18.07
N LYS A 111 21.96 -21.44 18.04
CA LYS A 111 23.39 -21.40 18.37
C LYS A 111 23.64 -21.68 19.85
N ASP A 112 22.82 -21.11 20.73
CA ASP A 112 22.91 -21.26 22.18
C ASP A 112 22.55 -22.68 22.67
N ARG A 113 21.73 -23.41 21.88
CA ARG A 113 21.35 -24.82 22.18
C ARG A 113 22.36 -25.86 21.79
N GLY A 114 23.43 -25.52 21.04
CA GLY A 114 24.42 -26.49 20.55
C GLY A 114 23.83 -27.54 19.56
N PRO A 115 24.65 -28.40 18.98
CA PRO A 115 24.17 -29.43 18.07
C PRO A 115 23.30 -30.46 18.80
N GLN A 116 21.99 -30.47 18.51
CA GLN A 116 21.09 -31.53 18.99
C GLN A 116 21.36 -32.83 18.23
N ALA A 117 21.48 -33.93 18.97
CA ALA A 117 21.50 -35.26 18.38
C ALA A 117 20.22 -35.52 17.60
N PRO A 118 20.24 -36.25 16.46
CA PRO A 118 19.07 -36.51 15.64
C PRO A 118 18.04 -37.26 16.45
N SER A 119 16.83 -36.69 16.58
CA SER A 119 15.66 -37.37 17.16
C SER A 119 15.27 -38.58 16.31
N PRO A 120 14.87 -39.71 16.94
CA PRO A 120 14.38 -40.86 16.20
C PRO A 120 13.10 -40.50 15.42
N ALA A 121 13.00 -41.04 14.20
CA ALA A 121 11.90 -40.81 13.28
C ALA A 121 10.54 -41.12 13.93
N ARG A 122 9.66 -40.12 13.97
CA ARG A 122 8.26 -40.29 14.38
C ARG A 122 7.49 -41.01 13.25
N GLU A 123 6.88 -42.12 13.57
CA GLU A 123 5.90 -42.80 12.70
C GLU A 123 4.74 -41.85 12.35
N LYS A 124 4.36 -41.85 11.08
CA LYS A 124 3.24 -41.08 10.55
C LYS A 124 1.91 -41.66 11.05
N THR A 125 1.30 -41.02 12.02
CA THR A 125 -0.12 -41.20 12.33
C THR A 125 -0.94 -40.19 11.53
N GLY A 126 -2.04 -40.62 10.94
CA GLY A 126 -2.91 -39.88 10.04
C GLY A 126 -3.64 -38.69 10.68
N PRO A 127 -4.40 -37.88 9.91
CA PRO A 127 -4.92 -36.60 10.33
C PRO A 127 -5.98 -36.71 11.42
N GLN A 128 -5.73 -36.08 12.57
CA GLN A 128 -6.74 -35.88 13.61
C GLN A 128 -7.54 -34.59 13.32
N ALA A 129 -8.86 -34.70 13.53
CA ALA A 129 -9.82 -33.60 13.44
C ALA A 129 -9.56 -32.52 14.52
N PRO A 130 -9.86 -31.23 14.25
CA PRO A 130 -9.63 -30.15 15.22
C PRO A 130 -10.61 -30.27 16.41
N SER A 131 -10.06 -30.10 17.61
CA SER A 131 -10.79 -30.01 18.88
C SER A 131 -11.49 -28.67 19.03
N PRO A 132 -12.68 -28.58 19.66
CA PRO A 132 -13.44 -27.34 19.76
C PRO A 132 -12.80 -26.35 20.74
N ALA A 133 -12.69 -25.10 20.30
CA ALA A 133 -12.19 -23.98 21.08
C ALA A 133 -13.07 -23.68 22.30
N ASN A 134 -12.42 -23.54 23.45
CA ASN A 134 -13.01 -23.21 24.72
C ASN A 134 -13.37 -21.71 24.78
N LYS A 135 -14.65 -21.36 24.70
CA LYS A 135 -15.16 -19.99 24.84
C LYS A 135 -15.03 -19.54 26.30
N ARG A 136 -14.08 -18.64 26.59
CA ARG A 136 -14.10 -17.87 27.83
C ARG A 136 -14.82 -16.53 27.60
N SER A 137 -15.75 -16.21 28.50
CA SER A 137 -16.64 -15.06 28.38
C SER A 137 -15.93 -13.72 28.62
N ALA A 138 -16.43 -12.68 27.92
CA ALA A 138 -15.90 -11.33 27.85
C ALA A 138 -16.13 -10.46 29.11
N VAL A 139 -16.33 -11.03 30.29
CA VAL A 139 -16.71 -10.27 31.50
C VAL A 139 -15.58 -10.03 32.52
N ASP A 140 -14.39 -10.64 32.33
CA ASP A 140 -13.31 -10.57 33.34
C ASP A 140 -12.13 -9.63 33.03
N ILE A 141 -12.25 -8.70 32.08
CA ILE A 141 -11.13 -7.82 31.66
C ILE A 141 -11.27 -6.36 32.15
N MET A 142 -12.22 -6.07 33.03
CA MET A 142 -12.34 -4.73 33.63
C MET A 142 -11.77 -4.66 35.04
N ALA A 143 -10.54 -4.99 35.30
CA ALA A 143 -9.85 -4.54 36.52
C ALA A 143 -8.36 -4.92 36.49
N ARG A 144 -7.53 -4.13 35.87
CA ARG A 144 -6.13 -3.90 36.30
C ARG A 144 -5.61 -2.61 35.66
N SER A 145 -5.85 -1.49 36.33
CA SER A 145 -5.07 -0.27 36.18
C SER A 145 -3.69 -0.51 36.79
N GLY A 146 -2.73 -0.88 35.94
CA GLY A 146 -1.33 -0.96 36.31
C GLY A 146 -0.57 0.19 35.66
N GLY A 147 -0.07 1.15 36.46
CA GLY A 147 0.75 2.25 36.00
C GLY A 147 1.97 1.73 35.24
N GLY A 148 2.19 2.23 34.03
CA GLY A 148 3.35 1.93 33.21
C GLY A 148 4.62 2.41 33.90
N SER A 149 5.54 1.48 34.16
CA SER A 149 6.89 1.77 34.65
C SER A 149 7.68 2.42 33.51
N MET A 150 8.38 3.53 33.81
CA MET A 150 9.35 4.14 32.88
C MET A 150 10.39 3.12 32.45
N LEU A 151 10.45 2.81 31.17
CA LEU A 151 11.61 2.15 30.57
C LEU A 151 12.54 3.24 30.01
N ALA A 152 13.76 3.30 30.51
CA ALA A 152 14.81 4.16 29.95
C ALA A 152 15.19 3.68 28.54
N PRO A 153 15.70 4.56 27.65
CA PRO A 153 16.28 4.14 26.38
C PRO A 153 17.37 3.12 26.67
N GLY A 154 17.13 1.83 26.33
CA GLY A 154 18.03 0.70 26.62
C GLY A 154 17.47 -0.42 27.49
N ASP A 155 16.39 -0.22 28.26
CA ASP A 155 15.75 -1.24 29.11
C ASP A 155 14.63 -2.01 28.39
N ARG A 156 14.88 -2.43 27.15
CA ARG A 156 13.86 -3.13 26.36
C ARG A 156 13.87 -4.62 26.61
N PRO A 157 12.70 -5.27 26.59
CA PRO A 157 12.66 -6.73 26.54
C PRO A 157 13.41 -7.22 25.30
N SER A 158 14.27 -8.20 25.42
CA SER A 158 14.87 -8.88 24.27
C SER A 158 13.76 -9.42 23.37
N GLY A 159 13.93 -9.35 22.06
CA GLY A 159 12.92 -9.81 21.10
C GLY A 159 11.80 -8.78 20.84
N THR A 160 12.13 -7.50 20.83
CA THR A 160 11.20 -6.42 20.41
C THR A 160 11.69 -5.71 19.16
N MET A 161 10.75 -5.10 18.42
CA MET A 161 10.99 -4.22 17.30
C MET A 161 10.44 -2.84 17.61
N GLU A 162 11.24 -1.80 17.45
CA GLU A 162 10.83 -0.41 17.64
C GLU A 162 9.91 0.06 16.54
N VAL A 163 8.93 0.85 16.92
CA VAL A 163 7.95 1.45 16.01
C VAL A 163 7.63 2.86 16.44
N ALA A 164 7.55 3.78 15.49
CA ALA A 164 6.97 5.09 15.69
C ALA A 164 5.85 5.31 14.68
N VAL A 165 4.77 5.97 15.11
CA VAL A 165 3.59 6.24 14.27
C VAL A 165 3.34 7.73 14.26
N ALA A 166 3.46 8.37 13.10
CA ALA A 166 3.14 9.78 12.90
C ALA A 166 1.75 9.92 12.28
N ILE A 167 0.90 10.75 12.89
CA ILE A 167 -0.47 11.03 12.47
C ILE A 167 -0.58 12.52 12.18
N GLY A 168 -1.34 12.91 11.15
CA GLY A 168 -1.49 14.31 10.76
C GLY A 168 -0.20 14.87 10.16
N THR A 169 0.43 14.12 9.28
CA THR A 169 1.54 14.60 8.45
C THR A 169 0.99 15.38 7.25
N GLU A 170 1.83 16.20 6.64
CA GLU A 170 1.43 16.88 5.42
C GLU A 170 1.13 15.90 4.26
N PRO A 171 0.27 16.26 3.29
CA PRO A 171 -0.22 15.34 2.25
C PRO A 171 0.88 14.65 1.44
N ALA A 172 1.96 15.35 1.08
CA ALA A 172 3.07 14.77 0.33
C ALA A 172 3.78 13.64 1.11
N LEU A 173 3.87 13.79 2.43
CA LEU A 173 4.48 12.78 3.30
C LEU A 173 3.53 11.61 3.53
N THR A 174 2.26 11.88 3.81
CA THR A 174 1.22 10.84 3.90
C THR A 174 1.15 10.01 2.62
N PHE A 175 1.18 10.67 1.46
CA PHE A 175 1.22 10.00 0.15
C PHE A 175 2.50 9.17 -0.02
N SER A 176 3.68 9.67 0.39
CA SER A 176 4.93 8.92 0.23
C SER A 176 4.92 7.58 0.99
N ALA A 177 4.15 7.47 2.08
CA ALA A 177 4.02 6.23 2.85
C ALA A 177 3.24 5.10 2.13
N ILE A 178 2.52 5.42 1.02
CA ILE A 178 1.82 4.41 0.19
C ILE A 178 2.53 4.13 -1.13
N VAL A 179 3.51 4.95 -1.49
CA VAL A 179 4.19 4.88 -2.78
C VAL A 179 4.96 3.56 -2.91
N PRO A 180 4.86 2.86 -4.05
CA PRO A 180 5.66 1.67 -4.33
C PRO A 180 7.11 2.07 -4.67
N ALA A 181 7.84 2.59 -3.67
CA ALA A 181 9.21 3.01 -3.84
C ALA A 181 10.14 1.83 -4.17
N PRO A 182 11.18 2.02 -5.00
CA PRO A 182 12.27 1.06 -5.09
C PRO A 182 12.93 0.84 -3.73
N PRO A 183 13.39 -0.38 -3.40
CA PRO A 183 13.92 -0.73 -2.08
C PRO A 183 15.07 0.15 -1.58
N GLU A 184 15.76 0.84 -2.50
CA GLU A 184 16.90 1.71 -2.19
C GLU A 184 16.50 3.16 -1.88
N ILE A 185 15.25 3.55 -2.11
CA ILE A 185 14.76 4.93 -1.96
C ILE A 185 13.87 5.01 -0.71
N GLU A 186 14.31 5.80 0.25
CA GLU A 186 13.54 6.11 1.46
C GLU A 186 12.34 7.00 1.11
N GLU A 187 11.16 6.73 1.68
CA GLU A 187 9.90 7.45 1.42
C GLU A 187 10.01 8.94 1.76
N PHE A 188 10.84 9.32 2.74
CA PHE A 188 11.07 10.73 3.06
C PHE A 188 11.81 11.49 1.95
N ILE A 189 12.61 10.82 1.11
CA ILE A 189 13.24 11.44 -0.07
C ILE A 189 12.15 11.72 -1.11
N ILE A 190 11.20 10.79 -1.31
CA ILE A 190 10.06 10.98 -2.22
C ILE A 190 9.19 12.14 -1.73
N ALA A 191 8.89 12.19 -0.43
CA ALA A 191 8.17 13.31 0.16
C ALA A 191 8.92 14.63 -0.07
N GLY A 192 10.24 14.66 0.13
CA GLY A 192 11.08 15.80 -0.12
C GLY A 192 11.04 16.26 -1.57
N PHE A 193 11.07 15.31 -2.51
CA PHE A 193 10.93 15.59 -3.95
C PHE A 193 9.56 16.20 -4.29
N LEU A 194 8.47 15.62 -3.79
CA LEU A 194 7.11 16.13 -4.04
C LEU A 194 6.92 17.54 -3.47
N ARG A 195 7.50 17.82 -2.31
CA ARG A 195 7.43 19.16 -1.64
C ARG A 195 8.42 20.16 -2.20
N GLN A 196 9.42 19.73 -2.98
CA GLN A 196 10.56 20.53 -3.41
C GLN A 196 11.39 21.10 -2.23
N LYS A 197 11.38 20.41 -1.08
CA LYS A 197 12.17 20.77 0.12
C LYS A 197 12.35 19.53 1.02
N PRO A 198 13.45 19.45 1.80
CA PRO A 198 13.70 18.35 2.72
C PRO A 198 12.57 18.15 3.74
N VAL A 199 12.32 16.89 4.13
CA VAL A 199 11.52 16.60 5.33
C VAL A 199 12.38 16.83 6.56
N GLU A 200 11.90 17.63 7.50
CA GLU A 200 12.54 17.80 8.81
C GLU A 200 12.09 16.69 9.74
N LEU A 201 13.05 15.99 10.34
CA LEU A 201 12.83 14.89 11.27
C LEU A 201 13.36 15.22 12.64
N VAL A 202 12.66 14.80 13.69
CA VAL A 202 13.12 14.87 15.08
C VAL A 202 13.28 13.47 15.64
N LYS A 203 14.24 13.28 16.56
CA LYS A 203 14.38 12.01 17.30
C LYS A 203 13.18 11.78 18.19
N CYS A 204 12.75 10.54 18.28
CA CYS A 204 11.77 10.09 19.26
C CYS A 204 12.29 10.21 20.70
N GLU A 205 11.38 10.11 21.67
CA GLU A 205 11.67 10.23 23.11
C GLU A 205 12.04 8.91 23.77
N THR A 206 11.46 7.79 23.26
CA THR A 206 11.58 6.46 23.90
C THR A 206 12.09 5.39 22.96
N VAL A 207 12.21 5.67 21.66
CA VAL A 207 12.68 4.73 20.63
C VAL A 207 13.78 5.37 19.79
N ASP A 208 14.71 4.57 19.23
CA ASP A 208 15.78 5.07 18.36
C ASP A 208 15.30 5.22 16.91
N LEU A 209 14.27 6.01 16.74
CA LEU A 209 13.69 6.37 15.45
C LEU A 209 13.56 7.88 15.31
N GLU A 210 13.42 8.34 14.09
CA GLU A 210 13.12 9.74 13.78
C GLU A 210 11.76 9.84 13.09
N VAL A 211 11.01 10.87 13.45
CA VAL A 211 9.65 11.15 12.97
C VAL A 211 9.56 12.54 12.36
N PRO A 212 8.59 12.80 11.48
CA PRO A 212 8.38 14.13 10.93
C PRO A 212 8.14 15.17 12.02
N ALA A 213 8.97 16.19 12.06
CA ALA A 213 8.90 17.29 13.04
C ALA A 213 7.55 18.02 13.00
N SER A 214 6.90 18.04 11.82
CA SER A 214 5.62 18.70 11.57
C SER A 214 4.38 17.84 11.86
N ALA A 215 4.52 16.59 12.29
CA ALA A 215 3.38 15.74 12.63
C ALA A 215 2.49 16.36 13.71
N GLU A 216 1.21 16.07 13.67
CA GLU A 216 0.25 16.51 14.69
C GLU A 216 0.38 15.68 15.96
N ILE A 217 0.47 14.35 15.81
CA ILE A 217 0.55 13.38 16.89
C ILE A 217 1.58 12.31 16.52
N VAL A 218 2.37 11.88 17.50
CA VAL A 218 3.33 10.77 17.36
C VAL A 218 3.09 9.78 18.49
N LEU A 219 2.98 8.50 18.13
CA LEU A 219 2.96 7.39 19.06
C LEU A 219 4.31 6.68 18.96
N GLU A 220 4.98 6.49 20.06
CA GLU A 220 6.27 5.79 20.14
C GLU A 220 6.10 4.51 20.95
N GLY A 221 6.80 3.45 20.56
CA GLY A 221 6.74 2.20 21.29
C GLY A 221 7.39 1.04 20.57
N TYR A 222 6.93 -0.15 20.86
CA TYR A 222 7.54 -1.38 20.34
C TYR A 222 6.47 -2.46 20.07
N VAL A 223 6.85 -3.41 19.24
CA VAL A 223 6.14 -4.66 19.00
C VAL A 223 6.97 -5.80 19.55
N LYS A 224 6.35 -6.72 20.32
CA LYS A 224 7.02 -7.97 20.73
C LYS A 224 6.93 -8.99 19.60
N LEU A 225 8.02 -9.72 19.37
CA LEU A 225 8.11 -10.67 18.26
C LEU A 225 7.30 -11.96 18.45
N ASP A 226 6.86 -12.22 19.67
CA ASP A 226 6.12 -13.43 20.08
C ASP A 226 4.67 -13.13 20.53
N GLU A 227 4.21 -11.88 20.37
CA GLU A 227 2.89 -11.46 20.81
C GLU A 227 2.00 -11.10 19.62
N LEU A 228 0.98 -11.91 19.39
CA LEU A 228 -0.04 -11.69 18.39
C LEU A 228 -1.41 -11.53 19.06
N ARG A 229 -2.29 -10.75 18.46
CA ARG A 229 -3.68 -10.58 18.90
C ARG A 229 -4.58 -10.42 17.68
N THR A 230 -5.82 -10.89 17.80
CA THR A 230 -6.84 -10.76 16.76
C THR A 230 -7.09 -9.29 16.41
N GLU A 231 -7.00 -8.97 15.13
CA GLU A 231 -7.31 -7.67 14.53
C GLU A 231 -8.42 -7.84 13.49
N GLY A 232 -9.30 -6.87 13.39
CA GLY A 232 -10.44 -6.90 12.49
C GLY A 232 -11.73 -7.32 13.20
N PRO A 233 -12.82 -7.48 12.43
CA PRO A 233 -12.91 -7.13 11.01
C PRO A 233 -12.80 -5.63 10.78
N PHE A 234 -12.52 -5.22 9.54
CA PHE A 234 -12.40 -3.82 9.15
C PHE A 234 -13.09 -3.59 7.81
N GLY A 235 -13.96 -2.60 7.73
CA GLY A 235 -14.59 -2.18 6.48
C GLY A 235 -13.57 -1.53 5.55
N ASP A 236 -13.20 -2.24 4.47
CA ASP A 236 -12.05 -1.90 3.63
C ASP A 236 -12.47 -1.33 2.27
N HIS A 237 -11.51 -0.81 1.50
CA HIS A 237 -11.71 -0.13 0.22
C HIS A 237 -12.33 -1.00 -0.88
N THR A 238 -12.35 -2.31 -0.72
CA THR A 238 -13.08 -3.21 -1.61
C THR A 238 -14.60 -3.11 -1.44
N GLY A 239 -15.08 -2.41 -0.41
CA GLY A 239 -16.49 -2.34 -0.04
C GLY A 239 -16.98 -3.56 0.77
N PHE A 240 -16.06 -4.39 1.23
CA PHE A 240 -16.32 -5.57 2.07
C PHE A 240 -15.49 -5.49 3.34
N TYR A 241 -15.95 -6.17 4.39
CA TYR A 241 -15.15 -6.32 5.60
C TYR A 241 -14.00 -7.30 5.36
N SER A 242 -12.80 -6.95 5.81
CA SER A 242 -11.70 -7.90 5.92
C SER A 242 -12.01 -8.95 6.98
N LEU A 243 -11.46 -10.14 6.84
CA LEU A 243 -11.53 -11.17 7.87
C LEU A 243 -10.67 -10.78 9.08
N GLU A 244 -11.05 -11.31 10.24
CA GLU A 244 -10.19 -11.29 11.43
C GLU A 244 -8.94 -12.15 11.17
N ASP A 245 -7.77 -11.66 11.61
CA ASP A 245 -6.52 -12.43 11.57
C ASP A 245 -5.63 -11.98 12.75
N GLU A 246 -4.56 -12.71 13.01
CA GLU A 246 -3.64 -12.41 14.09
C GLU A 246 -2.51 -11.49 13.61
N TYR A 247 -2.36 -10.36 14.31
CA TYR A 247 -1.33 -9.36 14.02
C TYR A 247 -0.53 -8.99 15.27
N PRO A 248 0.72 -8.49 15.08
CA PRO A 248 1.55 -8.04 16.17
C PRO A 248 0.91 -6.94 17.02
N VAL A 249 1.16 -6.99 18.32
CA VAL A 249 0.66 -5.98 19.26
C VAL A 249 1.68 -4.84 19.41
N PHE A 250 1.24 -3.62 19.14
CA PHE A 250 2.00 -2.40 19.36
C PHE A 250 1.76 -1.87 20.76
N HIS A 251 2.81 -1.82 21.58
CA HIS A 251 2.82 -1.26 22.92
C HIS A 251 3.31 0.17 22.89
N VAL A 252 2.45 1.12 23.17
CA VAL A 252 2.79 2.53 23.19
C VAL A 252 3.46 2.89 24.52
N THR A 253 4.62 3.56 24.45
CA THR A 253 5.42 3.97 25.60
C THR A 253 5.47 5.48 25.77
N CYS A 254 5.18 6.23 24.71
CA CYS A 254 5.15 7.69 24.72
C CYS A 254 4.19 8.22 23.66
N ILE A 255 3.50 9.28 23.97
CA ILE A 255 2.74 10.06 23.00
C ILE A 255 3.28 11.48 23.02
N THR A 256 3.68 11.99 21.85
CA THR A 256 4.01 13.40 21.68
C THR A 256 3.04 14.07 20.70
N HIS A 257 2.73 15.33 20.89
CA HIS A 257 1.78 16.01 20.02
C HIS A 257 1.90 17.55 20.10
N ARG A 258 1.29 18.22 19.15
CA ARG A 258 1.09 19.69 19.21
C ARG A 258 0.17 20.04 20.38
N LYS A 259 0.22 21.26 20.86
CA LYS A 259 -0.70 21.73 21.94
C LYS A 259 -2.17 21.54 21.60
N ASN A 260 -2.54 21.83 20.34
CA ASN A 260 -3.89 21.66 19.82
C ASN A 260 -3.80 20.78 18.54
N PRO A 261 -3.62 19.47 18.70
CA PRO A 261 -3.37 18.62 17.54
C PRO A 261 -4.64 18.41 16.71
N ILE A 262 -4.47 18.41 15.39
CA ILE A 262 -5.51 18.02 14.46
C ILE A 262 -5.37 16.52 14.21
N TYR A 263 -6.40 15.74 14.51
CA TYR A 263 -6.44 14.33 14.21
C TYR A 263 -6.84 14.11 12.75
N ALA A 264 -5.86 13.80 11.90
CA ALA A 264 -6.09 13.47 10.51
C ALA A 264 -6.53 12.00 10.39
N THR A 265 -7.65 11.77 9.73
CA THR A 265 -8.26 10.44 9.55
C THR A 265 -9.00 10.38 8.23
N THR A 266 -9.29 9.17 7.77
CA THR A 266 -10.18 8.91 6.65
C THR A 266 -11.15 7.79 6.98
N ILE A 267 -12.26 7.76 6.28
CA ILE A 267 -13.20 6.63 6.28
C ILE A 267 -12.85 5.76 5.08
N VAL A 268 -12.32 4.57 5.34
CA VAL A 268 -12.05 3.57 4.30
C VAL A 268 -13.34 2.83 4.00
N GLY A 269 -13.64 2.57 2.72
CA GLY A 269 -14.87 1.87 2.36
C GLY A 269 -15.10 1.84 0.86
N LYS A 270 -16.36 1.55 0.50
CA LYS A 270 -16.77 1.44 -0.91
C LYS A 270 -16.44 2.72 -1.70
N PRO A 271 -15.74 2.59 -2.83
CA PRO A 271 -15.34 3.74 -3.65
C PRO A 271 -16.51 4.65 -4.10
N PRO A 272 -16.23 5.96 -4.34
CA PRO A 272 -14.93 6.61 -4.20
C PRO A 272 -14.66 7.09 -2.78
N MET A 273 -13.47 6.79 -2.24
CA MET A 273 -12.94 7.35 -0.99
C MET A 273 -11.56 7.98 -1.31
N GLU A 274 -10.79 8.40 -0.31
CA GLU A 274 -9.49 9.08 -0.53
C GLU A 274 -8.48 8.23 -1.27
N ASP A 275 -8.51 6.93 -1.09
CA ASP A 275 -7.63 5.94 -1.74
C ASP A 275 -7.78 5.93 -3.27
N ALA A 276 -8.97 6.24 -3.79
CA ALA A 276 -9.19 6.44 -5.21
C ALA A 276 -8.33 7.59 -5.78
N TRP A 277 -8.22 8.69 -5.04
CA TRP A 277 -7.39 9.85 -5.41
C TRP A 277 -5.91 9.57 -5.22
N MET A 278 -5.54 8.83 -4.18
CA MET A 278 -4.16 8.35 -3.97
C MET A 278 -3.75 7.41 -5.13
N GLY A 279 -4.61 6.47 -5.53
CA GLY A 279 -4.40 5.61 -6.69
C GLY A 279 -4.20 6.40 -7.98
N LYS A 280 -5.00 7.44 -8.21
CA LYS A 280 -4.86 8.33 -9.37
C LYS A 280 -3.52 9.09 -9.34
N ALA A 281 -3.06 9.55 -8.19
CA ALA A 281 -1.75 10.18 -8.06
C ALA A 281 -0.61 9.19 -8.33
N VAL A 282 -0.70 7.95 -7.81
CA VAL A 282 0.27 6.87 -8.10
C VAL A 282 0.35 6.61 -9.60
N GLU A 283 -0.77 6.43 -10.28
CA GLU A 283 -0.81 6.18 -11.72
C GLU A 283 -0.08 7.29 -12.51
N ARG A 284 -0.32 8.58 -12.17
CA ARG A 284 0.30 9.71 -12.89
C ARG A 284 1.79 9.86 -12.60
N ILE A 285 2.19 9.69 -11.35
CA ILE A 285 3.60 9.83 -10.91
C ILE A 285 4.46 8.66 -11.44
N PHE A 286 3.90 7.44 -11.48
CA PHE A 286 4.66 6.23 -11.86
C PHE A 286 4.59 5.89 -13.35
N LEU A 287 3.69 6.48 -14.13
CA LEU A 287 3.64 6.26 -15.57
C LEU A 287 5.00 6.48 -16.27
N PRO A 288 5.77 7.57 -16.01
CA PRO A 288 7.10 7.72 -16.60
C PRO A 288 8.07 6.61 -16.24
N LEU A 289 8.01 6.08 -15.01
CA LEU A 289 8.86 4.96 -14.58
C LEU A 289 8.45 3.63 -15.24
N MET A 290 7.16 3.38 -15.41
CA MET A 290 6.67 2.23 -16.17
C MET A 290 7.19 2.27 -17.62
N ARG A 291 7.20 3.44 -18.24
CA ARG A 291 7.70 3.65 -19.59
C ARG A 291 9.21 3.38 -19.76
N LEU A 292 10.00 3.39 -18.70
CA LEU A 292 11.42 2.99 -18.76
C LEU A 292 11.60 1.51 -19.09
N THR A 293 10.68 0.66 -18.65
CA THR A 293 10.68 -0.79 -18.88
C THR A 293 9.73 -1.22 -19.99
N LEU A 294 8.64 -0.51 -20.16
CA LEU A 294 7.57 -0.75 -21.13
C LEU A 294 7.32 0.52 -21.94
N PRO A 295 8.25 0.89 -22.85
CA PRO A 295 8.21 2.17 -23.58
C PRO A 295 7.02 2.31 -24.53
N GLU A 296 6.37 1.22 -24.88
CA GLU A 296 5.14 1.18 -25.67
C GLU A 296 3.92 1.72 -24.97
N ILE A 297 3.90 1.80 -23.63
CA ILE A 297 2.79 2.33 -22.86
C ILE A 297 2.61 3.83 -23.16
N VAL A 298 1.42 4.21 -23.60
CA VAL A 298 1.02 5.60 -23.86
C VAL A 298 0.36 6.20 -22.63
N ASP A 299 -0.61 5.49 -22.06
CA ASP A 299 -1.28 5.93 -20.83
C ASP A 299 -1.79 4.74 -20.02
N VAL A 300 -2.08 5.00 -18.74
CA VAL A 300 -2.58 4.02 -17.78
C VAL A 300 -3.73 4.64 -16.99
N ASN A 301 -4.74 3.86 -16.67
CA ASN A 301 -5.80 4.20 -15.74
C ASN A 301 -5.95 3.10 -14.69
N LEU A 302 -5.97 3.48 -13.43
CA LEU A 302 -6.38 2.67 -12.29
C LEU A 302 -7.79 3.11 -11.89
N PRO A 303 -8.84 2.59 -12.55
CA PRO A 303 -10.19 3.08 -12.33
C PRO A 303 -10.67 2.78 -10.91
N VAL A 304 -11.41 3.71 -10.34
CA VAL A 304 -11.94 3.61 -8.98
C VAL A 304 -12.86 2.39 -8.81
N GLU A 305 -13.58 2.02 -9.84
CA GLU A 305 -14.44 0.82 -9.90
C GLU A 305 -13.65 -0.49 -9.81
N GLY A 306 -12.39 -0.45 -10.20
CA GLY A 306 -11.44 -1.54 -10.06
C GLY A 306 -10.64 -1.52 -8.76
N VAL A 307 -11.01 -0.64 -7.81
CA VAL A 307 -10.31 -0.45 -6.53
C VAL A 307 -8.79 -0.41 -6.71
N PHE A 308 -8.32 0.30 -7.72
CA PHE A 308 -6.93 0.54 -8.16
C PHE A 308 -6.00 -0.69 -8.28
N HIS A 309 -6.28 -1.82 -7.65
CA HIS A 309 -5.49 -3.05 -7.77
C HIS A 309 -6.21 -4.20 -8.48
N ASN A 310 -7.54 -4.17 -8.61
CA ASN A 310 -8.27 -5.23 -9.32
C ASN A 310 -8.34 -5.00 -10.83
N LEU A 311 -8.22 -3.75 -11.29
CA LEU A 311 -8.27 -3.41 -12.71
C LEU A 311 -7.23 -2.35 -13.07
N MET A 312 -6.47 -2.60 -14.11
CA MET A 312 -5.60 -1.64 -14.77
C MET A 312 -5.93 -1.59 -16.26
N ILE A 313 -6.16 -0.41 -16.79
CA ILE A 313 -6.40 -0.16 -18.22
C ILE A 313 -5.17 0.51 -18.78
N VAL A 314 -4.67 0.03 -19.92
CA VAL A 314 -3.40 0.49 -20.50
C VAL A 314 -3.58 0.71 -22.00
N SER A 315 -3.27 1.92 -22.49
CA SER A 315 -3.13 2.15 -23.93
C SER A 315 -1.70 1.97 -24.36
N ILE A 316 -1.49 1.32 -25.51
CA ILE A 316 -0.16 1.01 -26.04
C ILE A 316 0.00 1.38 -27.49
N ARG A 317 1.22 1.74 -27.89
CA ARG A 317 1.66 1.80 -29.28
C ARG A 317 2.03 0.40 -29.73
N LYS A 318 1.02 -0.32 -30.27
CA LYS A 318 1.24 -1.69 -30.76
C LYS A 318 2.16 -1.70 -31.97
N SER A 319 3.18 -2.56 -32.00
CA SER A 319 4.19 -2.62 -33.05
C SER A 319 4.37 -4.01 -33.67
N TYR A 320 3.87 -5.06 -33.03
CA TYR A 320 4.01 -6.46 -33.49
C TYR A 320 2.91 -7.35 -32.89
N PRO A 321 2.65 -8.52 -33.48
CA PRO A 321 1.69 -9.49 -32.94
C PRO A 321 2.04 -9.92 -31.51
N GLY A 322 1.05 -10.00 -30.62
CA GLY A 322 1.25 -10.38 -29.23
C GLY A 322 1.86 -9.31 -28.33
N HIS A 323 2.01 -8.07 -28.81
CA HIS A 323 2.58 -6.97 -28.03
C HIS A 323 1.77 -6.67 -26.76
N ALA A 324 0.43 -6.73 -26.84
CA ALA A 324 -0.43 -6.57 -25.66
C ALA A 324 -0.15 -7.62 -24.57
N ARG A 325 0.07 -8.88 -24.97
CA ARG A 325 0.41 -9.97 -24.03
C ARG A 325 1.77 -9.76 -23.34
N LYS A 326 2.76 -9.22 -24.06
CA LYS A 326 4.05 -8.81 -23.51
C LYS A 326 3.89 -7.72 -22.46
N VAL A 327 3.03 -6.72 -22.72
CA VAL A 327 2.76 -5.63 -21.78
C VAL A 327 2.08 -6.16 -20.52
N MET A 328 1.07 -7.01 -20.64
CA MET A 328 0.40 -7.65 -19.48
C MET A 328 1.41 -8.40 -18.62
N SER A 329 2.25 -9.24 -19.22
CA SER A 329 3.29 -10.00 -18.51
C SER A 329 4.32 -9.07 -17.85
N GLY A 330 4.70 -7.99 -18.52
CA GLY A 330 5.60 -6.98 -17.99
C GLY A 330 5.02 -6.27 -16.77
N ILE A 331 3.75 -5.86 -16.81
CA ILE A 331 3.06 -5.22 -15.68
C ILE A 331 2.98 -6.18 -14.49
N TRP A 332 2.61 -7.44 -14.69
CA TRP A 332 2.56 -8.44 -13.62
C TRP A 332 3.93 -8.77 -13.01
N ALA A 333 5.03 -8.36 -13.65
CA ALA A 333 6.39 -8.48 -13.13
C ALA A 333 6.90 -7.19 -12.43
N LEU A 334 6.14 -6.08 -12.44
CA LEU A 334 6.57 -4.79 -11.92
C LEU A 334 6.11 -4.58 -10.46
N GLY A 335 6.99 -4.76 -9.48
CA GLY A 335 6.77 -4.37 -8.09
C GLY A 335 5.35 -4.67 -7.58
N GLN A 336 4.66 -3.68 -7.04
CA GLN A 336 3.29 -3.85 -6.53
C GLN A 336 2.23 -4.04 -7.63
N ALA A 337 2.51 -3.70 -8.90
CA ALA A 337 1.62 -4.00 -10.01
C ALA A 337 1.44 -5.52 -10.23
N MET A 338 2.30 -6.35 -9.62
CA MET A 338 2.13 -7.80 -9.59
C MET A 338 0.78 -8.24 -8.99
N PHE A 339 0.14 -7.42 -8.17
CA PHE A 339 -1.15 -7.73 -7.55
C PHE A 339 -2.34 -7.43 -8.47
N THR A 340 -2.16 -6.68 -9.56
CA THR A 340 -3.25 -6.36 -10.49
C THR A 340 -3.92 -7.62 -10.99
N LYS A 341 -5.23 -7.72 -10.73
CA LYS A 341 -6.03 -8.91 -11.05
C LYS A 341 -6.43 -8.96 -12.53
N CYS A 342 -6.93 -7.83 -13.05
CA CYS A 342 -7.35 -7.70 -14.44
C CYS A 342 -6.56 -6.60 -15.14
N ILE A 343 -6.07 -6.86 -16.35
CA ILE A 343 -5.43 -5.86 -17.20
C ILE A 343 -6.17 -5.81 -18.54
N VAL A 344 -6.59 -4.62 -18.93
CA VAL A 344 -7.17 -4.34 -20.26
C VAL A 344 -6.15 -3.54 -21.04
N VAL A 345 -5.79 -4.03 -22.23
CA VAL A 345 -4.88 -3.32 -23.15
C VAL A 345 -5.65 -2.87 -24.37
N VAL A 346 -5.55 -1.59 -24.70
CA VAL A 346 -6.18 -0.93 -25.83
C VAL A 346 -5.14 -0.24 -26.72
N ASP A 347 -5.54 0.20 -27.92
CA ASP A 347 -4.66 0.98 -28.81
C ASP A 347 -4.39 2.39 -28.27
N GLU A 348 -3.36 3.05 -28.79
CA GLU A 348 -2.88 4.36 -28.36
C GLU A 348 -3.87 5.52 -28.54
N ASP A 349 -4.85 5.36 -29.43
CA ASP A 349 -5.88 6.33 -29.75
C ASP A 349 -7.10 6.29 -28.79
N VAL A 350 -7.16 5.31 -27.90
CA VAL A 350 -8.22 5.16 -26.89
C VAL A 350 -7.90 5.95 -25.63
N ASN A 351 -8.83 6.82 -25.21
CA ASN A 351 -8.69 7.51 -23.95
C ASN A 351 -8.98 6.57 -22.76
N VAL A 352 -7.94 6.04 -22.14
CA VAL A 352 -8.09 5.13 -21.00
C VAL A 352 -8.73 5.76 -19.76
N GLN A 353 -8.84 7.10 -19.71
CA GLN A 353 -9.51 7.81 -18.62
C GLN A 353 -11.04 7.86 -18.83
N ASP A 354 -11.54 7.58 -20.04
CA ASP A 354 -12.95 7.43 -20.34
C ASP A 354 -13.34 5.95 -20.31
N ILE A 355 -13.94 5.54 -19.21
CA ILE A 355 -14.37 4.14 -19.01
C ILE A 355 -15.44 3.75 -20.04
N GLY A 356 -16.30 4.67 -20.44
CA GLY A 356 -17.32 4.42 -21.46
C GLY A 356 -16.70 4.08 -22.82
N GLU A 357 -15.70 4.85 -23.25
CA GLU A 357 -14.94 4.57 -24.47
C GLU A 357 -14.18 3.23 -24.37
N VAL A 358 -13.50 2.98 -23.27
CA VAL A 358 -12.79 1.71 -23.05
C VAL A 358 -13.73 0.51 -23.13
N VAL A 359 -14.87 0.56 -22.48
CA VAL A 359 -15.88 -0.51 -22.50
C VAL A 359 -16.39 -0.73 -23.93
N LEU A 360 -16.69 0.35 -24.66
CA LEU A 360 -17.10 0.27 -26.06
C LEU A 360 -16.03 -0.45 -26.90
N LYS A 361 -14.75 -0.08 -26.76
CA LYS A 361 -13.65 -0.69 -27.52
C LYS A 361 -13.46 -2.16 -27.14
N VAL A 362 -13.46 -2.49 -25.85
CA VAL A 362 -13.31 -3.87 -25.38
C VAL A 362 -14.34 -4.78 -26.02
N PHE A 363 -15.62 -4.46 -25.91
CA PHE A 363 -16.67 -5.34 -26.37
C PHE A 363 -16.85 -5.38 -27.91
N ASN A 364 -16.27 -4.42 -28.62
CA ASN A 364 -16.23 -4.45 -30.10
C ASN A 364 -14.98 -5.12 -30.67
N ASN A 365 -13.86 -5.10 -29.96
CA ASN A 365 -12.55 -5.51 -30.52
C ASN A 365 -12.14 -6.93 -30.14
N ILE A 366 -12.75 -7.54 -29.11
CA ILE A 366 -12.31 -8.86 -28.64
C ILE A 366 -13.12 -10.01 -29.23
N ASP A 367 -12.43 -11.11 -29.50
CA ASP A 367 -12.97 -12.46 -29.49
C ASP A 367 -12.50 -13.11 -28.18
N PRO A 368 -13.41 -13.39 -27.22
CA PRO A 368 -13.02 -13.78 -25.88
C PRO A 368 -12.09 -14.99 -25.83
N GLU A 369 -12.25 -15.98 -26.69
CA GLU A 369 -11.42 -17.17 -26.73
C GLU A 369 -9.98 -16.86 -27.19
N ARG A 370 -9.84 -15.97 -28.17
CA ARG A 370 -8.55 -15.57 -28.71
C ARG A 370 -7.83 -14.53 -27.86
N ASP A 371 -8.57 -13.54 -27.32
CA ASP A 371 -8.02 -12.29 -26.82
C ASP A 371 -7.93 -12.22 -25.28
N ILE A 372 -8.52 -13.18 -24.57
CA ILE A 372 -8.38 -13.27 -23.13
C ILE A 372 -7.29 -14.29 -22.79
N GLN A 373 -6.47 -13.94 -21.82
CA GLN A 373 -5.51 -14.87 -21.21
C GLN A 373 -5.72 -14.97 -19.72
N PHE A 374 -5.55 -16.14 -19.16
CA PHE A 374 -5.54 -16.39 -17.73
C PHE A 374 -4.16 -16.83 -17.28
N THR A 375 -3.76 -16.38 -16.09
CA THR A 375 -2.55 -16.84 -15.42
C THR A 375 -2.80 -16.96 -13.92
N LEU A 376 -1.96 -17.73 -13.23
CA LEU A 376 -1.98 -17.82 -11.78
C LEU A 376 -0.84 -17.01 -11.19
N GLY A 377 -1.08 -16.34 -10.08
CA GLY A 377 -0.04 -15.55 -9.43
C GLY A 377 -0.51 -14.87 -8.16
N PRO A 378 0.35 -13.98 -7.62
CA PRO A 378 0.00 -13.18 -6.45
C PRO A 378 -1.19 -12.26 -6.78
N VAL A 379 -2.13 -12.17 -5.84
CA VAL A 379 -3.24 -11.21 -5.84
C VAL A 379 -3.21 -10.46 -4.51
N ASP A 380 -3.95 -9.35 -4.44
CA ASP A 380 -4.02 -8.59 -3.20
C ASP A 380 -4.68 -9.41 -2.07
N SER A 381 -4.26 -9.16 -0.83
CA SER A 381 -4.78 -9.86 0.36
C SER A 381 -6.27 -9.60 0.60
N LEU A 382 -6.79 -8.49 0.06
CA LEU A 382 -8.20 -8.12 0.15
C LEU A 382 -9.05 -8.68 -1.00
N ASP A 383 -8.47 -9.44 -1.92
CA ASP A 383 -9.23 -10.15 -2.94
C ASP A 383 -9.94 -11.37 -2.34
N HIS A 384 -11.12 -11.13 -1.76
CA HIS A 384 -11.96 -12.17 -1.14
C HIS A 384 -12.50 -13.21 -2.13
N ALA A 385 -12.47 -12.93 -3.45
CA ALA A 385 -12.92 -13.85 -4.49
C ALA A 385 -11.83 -14.80 -4.99
N SER A 386 -10.57 -14.58 -4.59
CA SER A 386 -9.48 -15.49 -4.97
C SER A 386 -9.63 -16.86 -4.31
N ARG A 387 -9.15 -17.90 -5.00
CA ARG A 387 -9.27 -19.29 -4.51
C ARG A 387 -8.43 -19.59 -3.27
N LEU A 388 -7.38 -18.83 -3.03
CA LEU A 388 -6.52 -18.93 -1.85
C LEU A 388 -6.10 -17.52 -1.43
N PRO A 389 -5.84 -17.26 -0.14
CA PRO A 389 -5.29 -15.98 0.30
C PRO A 389 -4.00 -15.65 -0.44
N ASN A 390 -3.91 -14.43 -0.98
CA ASN A 390 -2.74 -13.91 -1.70
C ASN A 390 -2.34 -14.67 -2.99
N PHE A 391 -3.16 -15.63 -3.45
CA PHE A 391 -2.87 -16.39 -4.66
C PHE A 391 -4.16 -16.72 -5.42
N GLY A 392 -4.25 -16.31 -6.66
CA GLY A 392 -5.44 -16.47 -7.47
C GLY A 392 -5.20 -16.42 -8.96
N SER A 393 -6.29 -16.43 -9.71
CA SER A 393 -6.29 -16.26 -11.15
C SER A 393 -6.27 -14.78 -11.52
N LYS A 394 -5.57 -14.47 -12.60
CA LYS A 394 -5.49 -13.16 -13.22
C LYS A 394 -5.98 -13.24 -14.65
N MET A 395 -6.55 -12.15 -15.15
CA MET A 395 -7.08 -12.04 -16.49
C MET A 395 -6.47 -10.86 -17.23
N GLY A 396 -5.98 -11.12 -18.45
CA GLY A 396 -5.56 -10.08 -19.37
C GLY A 396 -6.45 -10.06 -20.61
N ILE A 397 -6.90 -8.88 -21.03
CA ILE A 397 -7.77 -8.67 -22.19
C ILE A 397 -7.00 -7.85 -23.22
N ASP A 398 -6.74 -8.43 -24.38
CA ASP A 398 -6.17 -7.73 -25.54
C ASP A 398 -7.29 -7.14 -26.41
N ALA A 399 -7.68 -5.90 -26.14
CA ALA A 399 -8.68 -5.16 -26.89
C ALA A 399 -8.08 -4.27 -28.00
N THR A 400 -6.81 -4.49 -28.37
CA THR A 400 -6.22 -3.81 -29.52
C THR A 400 -6.78 -4.30 -30.85
N ARG A 401 -6.68 -3.49 -31.90
CA ARG A 401 -7.00 -3.90 -33.28
C ARG A 401 -6.17 -5.10 -33.66
N LYS A 402 -6.79 -6.05 -34.38
CA LYS A 402 -6.10 -7.28 -34.80
C LYS A 402 -5.58 -7.17 -36.22
N TRP A 403 -4.41 -7.75 -36.42
CA TRP A 403 -3.73 -7.78 -37.71
C TRP A 403 -3.85 -9.17 -38.38
N PRO A 404 -3.69 -9.26 -39.73
CA PRO A 404 -3.70 -10.55 -40.40
C PRO A 404 -2.67 -11.56 -39.84
N THR A 405 -1.55 -11.06 -39.36
CA THR A 405 -0.49 -11.85 -38.68
C THR A 405 -0.88 -12.42 -37.33
N GLU A 406 -2.04 -11.98 -36.76
CA GLU A 406 -2.63 -12.50 -35.53
C GLU A 406 -3.81 -13.46 -35.82
N GLY A 407 -3.94 -13.91 -37.07
CA GLY A 407 -5.03 -14.79 -37.49
C GLY A 407 -6.34 -14.09 -37.82
N PHE A 408 -6.33 -12.75 -37.90
CA PHE A 408 -7.50 -11.97 -38.27
C PHE A 408 -7.49 -11.74 -39.79
N THR A 409 -8.33 -12.47 -40.51
CA THR A 409 -8.30 -12.52 -42.01
C THR A 409 -9.25 -11.53 -42.68
N ARG A 410 -10.19 -10.92 -41.91
CA ARG A 410 -11.11 -9.90 -42.43
C ARG A 410 -10.46 -8.52 -42.39
N PRO A 411 -10.83 -7.57 -43.28
CA PRO A 411 -10.48 -6.17 -43.10
C PRO A 411 -11.01 -5.64 -41.76
N TRP A 412 -10.16 -4.92 -41.02
CA TRP A 412 -10.62 -4.20 -39.84
C TRP A 412 -11.47 -2.98 -40.31
N PRO A 413 -12.65 -2.78 -39.76
CA PRO A 413 -13.49 -1.67 -40.22
C PRO A 413 -12.91 -0.32 -39.77
N ASP A 414 -13.15 0.72 -40.59
CA ASP A 414 -12.84 2.09 -40.22
C ASP A 414 -13.77 2.59 -39.13
N GLU A 415 -13.28 3.46 -38.26
CA GLU A 415 -14.11 4.14 -37.28
C GLU A 415 -14.94 5.24 -37.92
N ILE A 416 -16.13 5.43 -37.38
CA ILE A 416 -16.98 6.54 -37.77
C ILE A 416 -16.47 7.81 -37.11
N LEU A 417 -15.73 8.62 -37.83
CA LEU A 417 -15.19 9.88 -37.38
C LEU A 417 -15.70 11.02 -38.28
N MET A 418 -16.02 12.14 -37.67
CA MET A 418 -16.36 13.36 -38.42
C MET A 418 -15.09 13.99 -38.97
N ASP A 419 -15.09 14.36 -40.26
CA ASP A 419 -13.95 15.04 -40.87
C ASP A 419 -13.75 16.46 -40.30
N GLU A 420 -12.52 16.95 -40.32
CA GLU A 420 -12.14 18.24 -39.74
C GLU A 420 -12.84 19.45 -40.42
N LYS A 421 -13.15 19.33 -41.70
CA LYS A 421 -13.86 20.39 -42.43
C LYS A 421 -15.29 20.53 -41.92
N THR A 422 -15.97 19.41 -41.67
CA THR A 422 -17.35 19.41 -41.13
C THR A 422 -17.34 19.89 -39.67
N LYS A 423 -16.36 19.46 -38.86
CA LYS A 423 -16.19 19.98 -37.48
C LYS A 423 -16.06 21.50 -37.49
N ALA A 424 -15.10 22.04 -38.27
CA ALA A 424 -14.87 23.46 -38.35
C ALA A 424 -16.11 24.25 -38.85
N LEU A 425 -16.90 23.65 -39.76
CA LEU A 425 -18.15 24.24 -40.23
C LEU A 425 -19.19 24.28 -39.09
N VAL A 426 -19.32 23.21 -38.34
CA VAL A 426 -20.27 23.14 -37.21
C VAL A 426 -19.84 24.10 -36.10
N ASP A 427 -18.56 24.15 -35.75
CA ASP A 427 -18.02 25.06 -34.73
C ASP A 427 -18.30 26.54 -35.09
N LYS A 428 -18.15 26.88 -36.37
CA LYS A 428 -18.52 28.22 -36.85
C LYS A 428 -19.99 28.51 -36.69
N LYS A 429 -20.87 27.55 -37.02
CA LYS A 429 -22.30 27.70 -36.90
C LYS A 429 -22.81 27.62 -35.48
N TRP A 430 -22.10 26.98 -34.58
CA TRP A 430 -22.48 26.77 -33.19
C TRP A 430 -22.85 28.07 -32.48
N ARG A 431 -21.98 29.07 -32.66
CA ARG A 431 -22.22 30.44 -32.15
C ARG A 431 -23.37 31.14 -32.80
N GLU A 432 -23.57 30.95 -34.13
CA GLU A 432 -24.69 31.52 -34.90
C GLU A 432 -26.03 30.93 -34.46
N LEU A 433 -26.03 29.67 -33.99
CA LEU A 433 -27.23 28.96 -33.53
C LEU A 433 -27.57 29.23 -32.05
N GLY A 434 -26.72 29.99 -31.34
CA GLY A 434 -26.91 30.30 -29.92
C GLY A 434 -26.84 29.09 -29.02
N ILE A 435 -26.10 28.07 -29.42
CA ILE A 435 -25.83 26.87 -28.62
C ILE A 435 -24.51 27.11 -27.89
N GLU A 436 -24.55 27.27 -26.56
CA GLU A 436 -23.38 27.40 -25.68
C GLU A 436 -23.00 26.05 -25.05
#